data_1bbc0c4bc501a4127fc4018d5deb9fac
#
_entry.id   1bbc0c4bc501a4127fc4018d5deb9fac
#
_cell.length_a   1.000
_cell.length_b   1.000
_cell.length_c   1.000
_cell.angle_alpha   90.00
_cell.angle_beta   90.00
_cell.angle_gamma   90.00
#
_symmetry.space_group_name_H-M   'P 1'
#
loop_
_entity.id
_entity.type
_entity.pdbx_description
1 polymer ?
#
loop_
_entity_poly.entity_id
_entity_poly.type
_entity_poly.pdbx_seq_one_letter_code
_entity_poly.pdbx_strand_id
1 'polypeptide(L)'
;MIEDMRISLYTLTSSLHDRSAVDSVSREFLSSIESILGYGFDFQGDDFSSYGKSDLDVIFIRTGGSEGLFREVFPTLSGNILLLTSGKSNSLAASLEILSFLNQNGRKGEVLHGSAQYIAGRLDTLAKVSRAKRSLDGQKLGIIGKPSDWLIASQPDKTAVAEKLGIELLDINIRELIELSGKTCGTPLPEPASAIIEGLRKDAPAAVRKYVEGAIGIYSALRETVSRYGLSGLTIRCFDLLDTLGNTGCLALALLNSEGIPSSCEGDVPALLSMVIGNALTGRSGFQANPSQIDPVSGTMLLAHCTVPFNMVERYSYDTHFESGIGVAIHGELAKGDVTLFKTSADLGRVFREEAELLENQYGRDLCRTQVLLQMKNPEVLSEYFLRNPIGNHHIVFSGSHKALFEAFMREI
;
A
#
# COMPACT_ATOMS: atom_id res chain seq x y z
N MET A 1 6.68 15.92 5.56
CA MET A 1 5.60 16.91 5.79
C MET A 1 4.32 16.27 5.31
N ILE A 2 3.33 16.13 6.18
CA ILE A 2 1.98 15.74 5.75
C ILE A 2 1.45 17.00 5.07
N GLU A 3 1.41 17.02 3.71
CA GLU A 3 0.67 18.07 3.01
C GLU A 3 -0.76 18.05 3.51
N ASP A 4 -1.31 19.23 3.84
CA ASP A 4 -2.67 19.36 4.34
C ASP A 4 -3.66 18.70 3.35
N MET A 5 -4.41 17.75 3.86
CA MET A 5 -5.44 17.04 3.11
C MET A 5 -6.53 18.03 2.72
N ARG A 6 -6.89 18.13 1.42
CA ARG A 6 -7.92 19.05 0.93
C ARG A 6 -9.19 18.31 0.57
N ILE A 7 -10.24 18.54 1.36
CA ILE A 7 -11.59 18.05 1.05
C ILE A 7 -12.43 19.22 0.58
N SER A 8 -12.71 19.29 -0.72
CA SER A 8 -13.61 20.31 -1.26
C SER A 8 -15.07 19.96 -1.01
N LEU A 9 -15.83 20.93 -0.48
CA LEU A 9 -17.23 20.77 -0.11
C LEU A 9 -18.12 21.61 -1.01
N TYR A 10 -18.86 20.93 -1.88
CA TYR A 10 -19.91 21.50 -2.74
C TYR A 10 -21.26 21.38 -2.03
N THR A 11 -22.20 22.26 -2.32
CA THR A 11 -23.52 22.23 -1.64
C THR A 11 -24.66 22.27 -2.63
N LEU A 12 -25.72 21.49 -2.36
CA LEU A 12 -27.00 21.59 -3.04
C LEU A 12 -28.11 21.89 -2.02
N THR A 13 -28.86 22.96 -2.27
CA THR A 13 -29.93 23.45 -1.39
C THR A 13 -31.15 23.85 -2.21
N SER A 14 -32.27 23.20 -1.95
CA SER A 14 -33.53 23.56 -2.63
C SER A 14 -34.01 24.95 -2.22
N SER A 15 -34.55 25.69 -3.19
CA SER A 15 -35.17 27.01 -2.96
C SER A 15 -36.44 26.95 -2.09
N LEU A 16 -36.96 25.74 -1.80
CA LEU A 16 -38.14 25.55 -0.95
C LEU A 16 -37.86 25.79 0.54
N HIS A 17 -36.59 25.91 0.95
CA HIS A 17 -36.18 26.02 2.34
C HIS A 17 -35.60 27.42 2.66
N ASP A 18 -35.84 27.90 3.88
CA ASP A 18 -35.17 29.10 4.40
C ASP A 18 -33.65 28.87 4.51
N ARG A 19 -32.88 29.64 3.73
CA ARG A 19 -31.42 29.53 3.68
C ARG A 19 -30.76 29.78 5.04
N SER A 20 -31.24 30.73 5.83
CA SER A 20 -30.63 31.09 7.11
C SER A 20 -30.74 29.97 8.15
N ALA A 21 -31.91 29.32 8.20
CA ALA A 21 -32.14 28.15 9.05
C ALA A 21 -31.28 26.94 8.63
N VAL A 22 -31.20 26.67 7.31
CA VAL A 22 -30.35 25.62 6.76
C VAL A 22 -28.85 25.88 7.02
N ASP A 23 -28.40 27.12 6.92
CA ASP A 23 -27.00 27.51 7.18
C ASP A 23 -26.58 27.28 8.63
N SER A 24 -27.45 27.57 9.59
CA SER A 24 -27.16 27.33 11.01
C SER A 24 -26.98 25.85 11.32
N VAL A 25 -27.90 25.02 10.86
CA VAL A 25 -27.86 23.55 11.06
C VAL A 25 -26.65 22.94 10.34
N SER A 26 -26.34 23.45 9.13
CA SER A 26 -25.19 22.97 8.35
C SER A 26 -23.86 23.26 9.03
N ARG A 27 -23.69 24.48 9.58
CA ARG A 27 -22.46 24.86 10.28
C ARG A 27 -22.19 23.99 11.50
N GLU A 28 -23.19 23.76 12.34
CA GLU A 28 -23.05 22.89 13.52
C GLU A 28 -22.65 21.46 13.12
N PHE A 29 -23.32 20.92 12.12
CA PHE A 29 -23.02 19.57 11.60
C PHE A 29 -21.60 19.47 11.03
N LEU A 30 -21.18 20.39 10.17
CA LEU A 30 -19.84 20.39 9.58
C LEU A 30 -18.76 20.59 10.64
N SER A 31 -18.93 21.55 11.56
CA SER A 31 -17.97 21.80 12.64
C SER A 31 -17.75 20.57 13.53
N SER A 32 -18.79 19.76 13.74
CA SER A 32 -18.64 18.50 14.50
C SER A 32 -17.75 17.48 13.79
N ILE A 33 -17.80 17.42 12.46
CA ILE A 33 -16.95 16.54 11.63
C ILE A 33 -15.52 17.10 11.57
N GLU A 34 -15.36 18.41 11.30
CA GLU A 34 -14.05 19.08 11.22
C GLU A 34 -13.27 18.97 12.52
N SER A 35 -13.95 19.08 13.66
CA SER A 35 -13.34 18.89 15.00
C SER A 35 -12.69 17.50 15.18
N ILE A 36 -13.23 16.49 14.54
CA ILE A 36 -12.72 15.10 14.58
C ILE A 36 -11.63 14.90 13.53
N LEU A 37 -11.81 15.48 12.34
CA LEU A 37 -10.80 15.42 11.27
C LEU A 37 -9.51 16.17 11.65
N GLY A 38 -9.61 17.24 12.44
CA GLY A 38 -8.50 18.12 12.80
C GLY A 38 -8.16 19.16 11.73
N TYR A 39 -8.96 19.25 10.66
CA TYR A 39 -8.86 20.26 9.58
C TYR A 39 -10.24 20.56 9.00
N GLY A 40 -10.38 21.71 8.34
CA GLY A 40 -11.63 22.19 7.76
C GLY A 40 -11.87 21.73 6.34
N PHE A 41 -13.12 21.87 5.88
CA PHE A 41 -13.48 21.74 4.48
C PHE A 41 -13.09 22.99 3.68
N ASP A 42 -12.65 22.77 2.44
CA ASP A 42 -12.50 23.83 1.44
C ASP A 42 -13.87 24.08 0.76
N PHE A 43 -14.56 25.12 1.23
CA PHE A 43 -15.96 25.35 0.88
C PHE A 43 -16.10 26.00 -0.50
N GLN A 44 -16.67 25.25 -1.46
CA GLN A 44 -16.89 25.68 -2.86
C GLN A 44 -18.32 26.22 -3.11
N GLY A 45 -19.27 25.95 -2.21
CA GLY A 45 -20.68 26.34 -2.42
C GLY A 45 -21.35 25.58 -3.55
N ASP A 46 -22.04 26.31 -4.43
CA ASP A 46 -22.72 25.78 -5.61
C ASP A 46 -21.93 25.93 -6.93
N ASP A 47 -20.66 26.33 -6.84
CA ASP A 47 -19.75 26.40 -7.98
C ASP A 47 -18.96 25.08 -8.17
N PHE A 48 -19.37 24.28 -9.14
CA PHE A 48 -18.75 23.00 -9.47
C PHE A 48 -17.59 23.11 -10.49
N SER A 49 -17.11 24.30 -10.82
CA SER A 49 -16.03 24.51 -11.82
C SER A 49 -14.68 23.88 -11.43
N SER A 50 -14.47 23.66 -10.13
CA SER A 50 -13.27 23.04 -9.54
C SER A 50 -13.44 21.58 -9.17
N TYR A 51 -14.59 20.95 -9.46
CA TYR A 51 -14.82 19.55 -9.14
C TYR A 51 -13.79 18.63 -9.83
N GLY A 52 -13.25 17.67 -9.11
CA GLY A 52 -12.21 16.75 -9.58
C GLY A 52 -10.77 17.22 -9.40
N LYS A 53 -10.52 18.41 -8.79
CA LYS A 53 -9.17 18.99 -8.62
C LYS A 53 -8.61 18.88 -7.21
N SER A 54 -9.40 18.45 -6.23
CA SER A 54 -9.02 18.30 -4.82
C SER A 54 -8.59 16.86 -4.48
N ASP A 55 -8.10 16.65 -3.26
CA ASP A 55 -7.84 15.30 -2.77
C ASP A 55 -9.11 14.49 -2.68
N LEU A 56 -10.19 15.13 -2.24
CA LEU A 56 -11.51 14.54 -2.19
C LEU A 56 -12.57 15.61 -2.45
N ASP A 57 -13.54 15.32 -3.31
CA ASP A 57 -14.68 16.18 -3.57
C ASP A 57 -15.93 15.57 -2.94
N VAL A 58 -16.67 16.35 -2.17
CA VAL A 58 -17.87 15.91 -1.44
C VAL A 58 -19.01 16.87 -1.74
N ILE A 59 -20.18 16.34 -2.10
CA ILE A 59 -21.38 17.12 -2.35
C ILE A 59 -22.30 17.02 -1.13
N PHE A 60 -22.45 18.10 -0.40
CA PHE A 60 -23.34 18.19 0.73
C PHE A 60 -24.78 18.47 0.29
N ILE A 61 -25.62 17.44 0.34
CA ILE A 61 -27.05 17.54 0.12
C ILE A 61 -27.67 18.10 1.39
N ARG A 62 -28.04 19.38 1.37
CA ARG A 62 -28.48 20.08 2.57
C ARG A 62 -29.99 19.92 2.84
N THR A 63 -30.77 19.74 1.77
CA THR A 63 -32.24 19.62 1.85
C THR A 63 -32.78 18.65 0.83
N GLY A 64 -33.98 18.10 1.07
CA GLY A 64 -34.80 17.46 0.05
C GLY A 64 -35.23 18.47 -1.03
N GLY A 65 -35.63 17.99 -2.20
CA GLY A 65 -35.95 18.82 -3.36
C GLY A 65 -34.74 19.36 -4.10
N SER A 66 -33.53 18.88 -3.80
CA SER A 66 -32.28 19.24 -4.49
C SER A 66 -31.88 18.26 -5.59
N GLU A 67 -32.67 17.22 -5.85
CA GLU A 67 -32.42 16.16 -6.85
C GLU A 67 -32.38 16.75 -8.28
N GLY A 68 -33.23 17.75 -8.57
CA GLY A 68 -33.19 18.47 -9.84
C GLY A 68 -31.91 19.24 -10.05
N LEU A 69 -31.42 19.93 -9.02
CA LEU A 69 -30.13 20.65 -9.05
C LEU A 69 -28.95 19.68 -9.25
N PHE A 70 -29.02 18.51 -8.62
CA PHE A 70 -28.00 17.47 -8.86
C PHE A 70 -27.97 17.02 -10.33
N ARG A 71 -29.14 16.83 -10.97
CA ARG A 71 -29.20 16.46 -12.40
C ARG A 71 -28.57 17.51 -13.31
N GLU A 72 -28.66 18.79 -12.96
CA GLU A 72 -28.05 19.88 -13.73
C GLU A 72 -26.51 19.82 -13.70
N VAL A 73 -25.91 19.52 -12.53
CA VAL A 73 -24.45 19.45 -12.38
C VAL A 73 -23.87 18.07 -12.74
N PHE A 74 -24.70 17.01 -12.75
CA PHE A 74 -24.25 15.63 -13.00
C PHE A 74 -23.37 15.44 -14.23
N PRO A 75 -23.63 16.09 -15.40
CA PRO A 75 -22.78 15.93 -16.58
C PRO A 75 -21.36 16.42 -16.40
N THR A 76 -21.10 17.30 -15.43
CA THR A 76 -19.75 17.86 -15.15
C THR A 76 -18.97 17.05 -14.12
N LEU A 77 -19.65 16.13 -13.41
CA LEU A 77 -19.02 15.34 -12.35
C LEU A 77 -18.25 14.15 -12.93
N SER A 78 -17.11 13.86 -12.33
CA SER A 78 -16.25 12.71 -12.68
C SER A 78 -15.96 11.85 -11.45
N GLY A 79 -15.46 10.62 -11.66
CA GLY A 79 -15.06 9.71 -10.58
C GLY A 79 -16.22 9.17 -9.74
N ASN A 80 -15.90 8.75 -8.52
CA ASN A 80 -16.85 8.29 -7.51
C ASN A 80 -17.49 9.52 -6.83
N ILE A 81 -18.81 9.55 -6.72
CA ILE A 81 -19.58 10.72 -6.25
C ILE A 81 -19.97 10.51 -4.78
N LEU A 82 -19.45 11.37 -3.90
CA LEU A 82 -19.69 11.32 -2.46
C LEU A 82 -20.77 12.32 -2.06
N LEU A 83 -21.84 11.81 -1.47
CA LEU A 83 -23.00 12.60 -1.03
C LEU A 83 -23.01 12.68 0.50
N LEU A 84 -22.64 13.83 1.06
CA LEU A 84 -22.72 14.09 2.49
C LEU A 84 -24.14 14.55 2.85
N THR A 85 -24.69 14.05 3.95
CA THR A 85 -25.99 14.50 4.45
C THR A 85 -26.12 14.45 5.95
N SER A 86 -26.72 15.48 6.54
CA SER A 86 -27.04 15.53 7.97
C SER A 86 -28.31 14.76 8.35
N GLY A 87 -29.13 14.35 7.37
CA GLY A 87 -30.45 13.78 7.58
C GLY A 87 -31.53 14.79 7.95
N LYS A 88 -31.18 16.06 8.15
CA LYS A 88 -32.17 17.13 8.39
C LYS A 88 -32.81 17.58 7.09
N SER A 89 -33.99 18.19 7.18
CA SER A 89 -34.71 18.76 6.01
C SER A 89 -34.87 17.79 4.84
N ASN A 90 -35.11 16.51 5.12
CA ASN A 90 -35.24 15.41 4.14
C ASN A 90 -34.00 15.19 3.24
N SER A 91 -32.84 15.69 3.65
CA SER A 91 -31.60 15.57 2.87
C SER A 91 -31.15 14.12 2.63
N LEU A 92 -31.40 13.21 3.59
CA LEU A 92 -31.06 11.79 3.41
C LEU A 92 -31.93 11.15 2.32
N ALA A 93 -33.23 11.43 2.30
CA ALA A 93 -34.13 10.91 1.25
C ALA A 93 -33.68 11.38 -0.14
N ALA A 94 -33.33 12.66 -0.29
CA ALA A 94 -32.78 13.20 -1.53
C ALA A 94 -31.44 12.53 -1.92
N SER A 95 -30.54 12.31 -0.95
CA SER A 95 -29.26 11.63 -1.21
C SER A 95 -29.46 10.18 -1.69
N LEU A 96 -30.42 9.45 -1.14
CA LEU A 96 -30.75 8.09 -1.56
C LEU A 96 -31.36 8.04 -2.96
N GLU A 97 -32.22 8.99 -3.33
CA GLU A 97 -32.76 9.13 -4.69
C GLU A 97 -31.64 9.46 -5.69
N ILE A 98 -30.74 10.39 -5.35
CA ILE A 98 -29.55 10.72 -6.16
C ILE A 98 -28.65 9.48 -6.32
N LEU A 99 -28.39 8.73 -5.25
CA LEU A 99 -27.58 7.51 -5.33
C LEU A 99 -28.22 6.46 -6.24
N SER A 100 -29.55 6.30 -6.17
CA SER A 100 -30.30 5.43 -7.07
C SER A 100 -30.14 5.86 -8.53
N PHE A 101 -30.27 7.17 -8.80
CA PHE A 101 -30.03 7.75 -10.12
C PHE A 101 -28.60 7.47 -10.62
N LEU A 102 -27.56 7.64 -9.78
CA LEU A 102 -26.17 7.32 -10.11
C LEU A 102 -26.03 5.85 -10.54
N ASN A 103 -26.56 4.93 -9.75
CA ASN A 103 -26.51 3.50 -10.04
C ASN A 103 -27.19 3.16 -11.38
N GLN A 104 -28.36 3.77 -11.68
CA GLN A 104 -29.06 3.58 -12.96
C GLN A 104 -28.24 4.10 -14.16
N ASN A 105 -27.37 5.09 -13.94
CA ASN A 105 -26.49 5.65 -14.98
C ASN A 105 -25.08 5.01 -14.97
N GLY A 106 -24.88 3.88 -14.28
CA GLY A 106 -23.60 3.16 -14.22
C GLY A 106 -22.48 3.94 -13.52
N ARG A 107 -22.83 4.91 -12.67
CA ARG A 107 -21.88 5.73 -11.91
C ARG A 107 -21.79 5.23 -10.47
N LYS A 108 -20.57 5.12 -9.95
CA LYS A 108 -20.33 4.79 -8.55
C LYS A 108 -20.61 6.01 -7.66
N GLY A 109 -21.18 5.78 -6.48
CA GLY A 109 -21.39 6.82 -5.48
C GLY A 109 -21.54 6.23 -4.08
N GLU A 110 -21.44 7.07 -3.06
CA GLU A 110 -21.62 6.69 -1.66
C GLU A 110 -22.32 7.82 -0.89
N VAL A 111 -23.28 7.47 -0.03
CA VAL A 111 -23.92 8.42 0.90
C VAL A 111 -23.20 8.37 2.25
N LEU A 112 -22.61 9.50 2.64
CA LEU A 112 -21.94 9.70 3.91
C LEU A 112 -22.97 10.24 4.91
N HIS A 113 -23.49 9.35 5.77
CA HIS A 113 -24.52 9.65 6.78
C HIS A 113 -24.27 8.85 8.06
N GLY A 114 -24.56 9.44 9.22
CA GLY A 114 -24.41 8.82 10.53
C GLY A 114 -23.84 9.77 11.57
N SER A 115 -23.14 9.25 12.57
CA SER A 115 -22.44 10.08 13.55
C SER A 115 -21.27 10.85 12.94
N ALA A 116 -20.92 12.00 13.52
CA ALA A 116 -19.76 12.78 13.09
C ALA A 116 -18.46 11.92 13.10
N GLN A 117 -18.32 11.05 14.10
CA GLN A 117 -17.19 10.10 14.18
C GLN A 117 -17.13 9.13 13.00
N TYR A 118 -18.26 8.55 12.61
CA TYR A 118 -18.33 7.65 11.46
C TYR A 118 -18.01 8.39 10.16
N ILE A 119 -18.63 9.57 9.95
CA ILE A 119 -18.42 10.36 8.73
C ILE A 119 -16.97 10.83 8.62
N ALA A 120 -16.39 11.36 9.70
CA ALA A 120 -14.99 11.79 9.70
C ALA A 120 -14.03 10.63 9.40
N GLY A 121 -14.20 9.47 10.03
CA GLY A 121 -13.40 8.28 9.76
C GLY A 121 -13.52 7.78 8.30
N ARG A 122 -14.74 7.87 7.73
CA ARG A 122 -14.95 7.49 6.32
C ARG A 122 -14.33 8.50 5.36
N LEU A 123 -14.46 9.80 5.61
CA LEU A 123 -13.82 10.86 4.83
C LEU A 123 -12.29 10.74 4.85
N ASP A 124 -11.68 10.53 6.01
CA ASP A 124 -10.24 10.30 6.15
C ASP A 124 -9.77 9.09 5.32
N THR A 125 -10.53 7.98 5.40
CA THR A 125 -10.24 6.78 4.60
C THR A 125 -10.29 7.07 3.10
N LEU A 126 -11.37 7.71 2.62
CA LEU A 126 -11.56 8.01 1.20
C LEU A 126 -10.53 9.02 0.67
N ALA A 127 -10.17 10.01 1.48
CA ALA A 127 -9.14 10.98 1.11
C ALA A 127 -7.74 10.32 0.98
N LYS A 128 -7.39 9.41 1.90
CA LYS A 128 -6.17 8.60 1.79
C LYS A 128 -6.17 7.73 0.54
N VAL A 129 -7.30 7.09 0.23
CA VAL A 129 -7.47 6.28 -0.99
C VAL A 129 -7.29 7.13 -2.25
N SER A 130 -7.95 8.28 -2.32
CA SER A 130 -7.84 9.18 -3.47
C SER A 130 -6.42 9.68 -3.68
N ARG A 131 -5.73 10.09 -2.60
CA ARG A 131 -4.33 10.51 -2.64
C ARG A 131 -3.41 9.37 -3.10
N ALA A 132 -3.59 8.16 -2.55
CA ALA A 132 -2.80 6.99 -2.95
C ALA A 132 -2.99 6.68 -4.43
N LYS A 133 -4.23 6.66 -4.93
CA LYS A 133 -4.53 6.41 -6.35
C LYS A 133 -3.82 7.42 -7.26
N ARG A 134 -3.87 8.72 -6.92
CA ARG A 134 -3.16 9.74 -7.70
C ARG A 134 -1.64 9.62 -7.63
N SER A 135 -1.10 9.23 -6.47
CA SER A 135 0.34 9.05 -6.32
C SER A 135 0.89 7.87 -7.10
N LEU A 136 0.05 6.86 -7.39
CA LEU A 136 0.42 5.69 -8.19
C LEU A 136 0.42 5.98 -9.70
N ASP A 137 -0.44 6.89 -10.15
CA ASP A 137 -0.58 7.23 -11.56
C ASP A 137 0.73 7.82 -12.13
N GLY A 138 1.18 7.27 -13.25
CA GLY A 138 2.45 7.63 -13.90
C GLY A 138 3.71 7.07 -13.26
N GLN A 139 3.62 6.28 -12.17
CA GLN A 139 4.79 5.61 -11.60
C GLN A 139 5.36 4.55 -12.54
N LYS A 140 6.68 4.32 -12.40
CA LYS A 140 7.41 3.26 -13.12
C LYS A 140 7.94 2.24 -12.14
N LEU A 141 7.68 0.95 -12.40
CA LEU A 141 8.21 -0.14 -11.60
C LEU A 141 9.10 -1.03 -12.45
N GLY A 142 10.29 -1.34 -11.94
CA GLY A 142 11.28 -2.15 -12.63
C GLY A 142 11.09 -3.65 -12.37
N ILE A 143 11.08 -4.45 -13.42
CA ILE A 143 11.19 -5.92 -13.35
C ILE A 143 12.61 -6.27 -13.80
N ILE A 144 13.54 -6.46 -12.84
CA ILE A 144 14.94 -6.74 -13.13
C ILE A 144 15.14 -8.25 -13.28
N GLY A 145 15.31 -8.70 -14.51
CA GLY A 145 15.23 -10.09 -14.91
C GLY A 145 13.79 -10.49 -15.30
N LYS A 146 13.31 -11.59 -14.76
CA LYS A 146 11.94 -12.09 -14.94
C LYS A 146 11.47 -12.74 -13.64
N PRO A 147 10.20 -13.06 -13.45
CA PRO A 147 9.76 -13.89 -12.35
C PRO A 147 10.58 -15.19 -12.26
N SER A 148 10.90 -15.62 -11.04
CA SER A 148 11.56 -16.90 -10.80
C SER A 148 10.71 -18.06 -11.36
N ASP A 149 11.35 -19.11 -11.84
CA ASP A 149 10.64 -20.16 -12.60
C ASP A 149 9.63 -20.95 -11.75
N TRP A 150 9.76 -20.92 -10.43
CA TRP A 150 8.79 -21.49 -9.48
C TRP A 150 7.59 -20.59 -9.18
N LEU A 151 7.63 -19.31 -9.57
CA LEU A 151 6.50 -18.38 -9.42
C LEU A 151 5.50 -18.57 -10.59
N ILE A 152 4.98 -19.77 -10.75
CA ILE A 152 4.14 -20.15 -11.89
C ILE A 152 2.77 -19.45 -11.93
N ALA A 153 2.31 -18.93 -10.79
CA ALA A 153 1.04 -18.20 -10.65
C ALA A 153 1.22 -16.68 -10.56
N SER A 154 2.46 -16.15 -10.64
CA SER A 154 2.78 -14.75 -10.39
C SER A 154 3.27 -14.02 -11.65
N GLN A 155 2.78 -14.40 -12.81
CA GLN A 155 3.13 -13.76 -14.08
C GLN A 155 2.50 -12.36 -14.15
N PRO A 156 3.26 -11.31 -14.56
CA PRO A 156 2.76 -9.93 -14.59
C PRO A 156 1.68 -9.73 -15.67
N ASP A 157 0.63 -8.98 -15.33
CA ASP A 157 -0.33 -8.44 -16.29
C ASP A 157 -0.12 -6.93 -16.44
N LYS A 158 0.74 -6.54 -17.37
CA LYS A 158 1.12 -5.14 -17.60
C LYS A 158 -0.06 -4.28 -18.02
N THR A 159 -0.99 -4.84 -18.79
CA THR A 159 -2.17 -4.12 -19.28
C THR A 159 -3.10 -3.80 -18.13
N ALA A 160 -3.47 -4.79 -17.31
CA ALA A 160 -4.32 -4.56 -16.16
C ALA A 160 -3.72 -3.58 -15.15
N VAL A 161 -2.40 -3.64 -14.94
CA VAL A 161 -1.69 -2.72 -14.03
C VAL A 161 -1.72 -1.29 -14.55
N ALA A 162 -1.48 -1.07 -15.86
CA ALA A 162 -1.55 0.24 -16.48
C ALA A 162 -2.97 0.81 -16.45
N GLU A 163 -3.98 0.00 -16.80
CA GLU A 163 -5.39 0.45 -16.84
C GLU A 163 -5.94 0.79 -15.46
N LYS A 164 -5.62 -0.02 -14.43
CA LYS A 164 -6.20 0.15 -13.09
C LYS A 164 -5.45 1.10 -12.18
N LEU A 165 -4.12 1.18 -12.34
CA LEU A 165 -3.26 1.97 -11.44
C LEU A 165 -2.50 3.09 -12.14
N GLY A 166 -2.50 3.17 -13.47
CA GLY A 166 -1.68 4.10 -14.23
C GLY A 166 -0.17 3.83 -14.15
N ILE A 167 0.23 2.64 -13.68
CA ILE A 167 1.63 2.26 -13.45
C ILE A 167 2.22 1.62 -14.71
N GLU A 168 3.43 2.03 -15.08
CA GLU A 168 4.23 1.40 -16.14
C GLU A 168 5.18 0.35 -15.58
N LEU A 169 5.07 -0.91 -16.04
CA LEU A 169 5.99 -2.01 -15.71
C LEU A 169 7.10 -2.12 -16.76
N LEU A 170 8.35 -1.85 -16.37
CA LEU A 170 9.54 -1.87 -17.22
C LEU A 170 10.35 -3.15 -17.04
N ASP A 171 10.56 -3.90 -18.13
CA ASP A 171 11.51 -5.02 -18.11
C ASP A 171 12.95 -4.47 -18.22
N ILE A 172 13.80 -4.84 -17.26
CA ILE A 172 15.20 -4.47 -17.20
C ILE A 172 16.04 -5.76 -17.21
N ASN A 173 17.07 -5.80 -18.06
CA ASN A 173 17.92 -6.97 -18.15
C ASN A 173 18.75 -7.13 -16.88
N ILE A 174 18.71 -8.32 -16.25
CA ILE A 174 19.51 -8.60 -15.04
C ILE A 174 21.02 -8.41 -15.26
N ARG A 175 21.52 -8.56 -16.50
CA ARG A 175 22.92 -8.33 -16.83
C ARG A 175 23.36 -6.89 -16.59
N GLU A 176 22.47 -5.91 -16.77
CA GLU A 176 22.79 -4.51 -16.46
C GLU A 176 23.07 -4.33 -14.97
N LEU A 177 22.26 -4.95 -14.10
CA LEU A 177 22.48 -4.93 -12.66
C LEU A 177 23.81 -5.60 -12.30
N ILE A 178 24.12 -6.76 -12.91
CA ILE A 178 25.37 -7.51 -12.67
C ILE A 178 26.58 -6.68 -13.09
N GLU A 179 26.54 -6.03 -14.24
CA GLU A 179 27.61 -5.16 -14.73
C GLU A 179 27.82 -3.90 -13.85
N LEU A 180 26.73 -3.34 -13.34
CA LEU A 180 26.80 -2.19 -12.43
C LEU A 180 27.37 -2.57 -11.06
N SER A 181 26.99 -3.74 -10.53
CA SER A 181 27.46 -4.19 -9.20
C SER A 181 28.98 -4.44 -9.13
N GLY A 182 29.62 -4.72 -10.28
CA GLY A 182 31.06 -4.84 -10.40
C GLY A 182 31.82 -3.50 -10.49
N LYS A 183 31.10 -2.39 -10.63
CA LYS A 183 31.69 -1.03 -10.68
C LYS A 183 31.54 -0.39 -9.31
N THR A 184 32.65 0.05 -8.72
CA THR A 184 32.59 0.85 -7.48
C THR A 184 31.82 2.14 -7.75
N CYS A 185 30.56 2.19 -7.31
CA CYS A 185 29.77 3.42 -7.34
C CYS A 185 30.29 4.37 -6.24
N GLY A 186 31.00 5.42 -6.64
CA GLY A 186 31.45 6.49 -5.74
C GLY A 186 30.33 7.42 -5.27
N THR A 187 29.07 7.08 -5.50
CA THR A 187 27.93 7.90 -5.08
C THR A 187 27.74 7.75 -3.57
N PRO A 188 27.68 8.87 -2.82
CA PRO A 188 27.38 8.83 -1.39
C PRO A 188 26.07 8.09 -1.12
N LEU A 189 26.08 7.20 -0.14
CA LEU A 189 24.90 6.47 0.28
C LEU A 189 24.03 7.37 1.18
N PRO A 190 22.69 7.36 1.01
CA PRO A 190 21.83 8.16 1.87
C PRO A 190 21.71 7.58 3.27
N GLU A 191 21.28 8.40 4.21
CA GLU A 191 20.80 7.92 5.50
C GLU A 191 19.36 7.34 5.36
N PRO A 192 19.00 6.30 6.13
CA PRO A 192 19.81 5.63 7.15
C PRO A 192 20.73 4.51 6.60
N ALA A 193 20.73 4.25 5.29
CA ALA A 193 21.48 3.13 4.70
C ALA A 193 22.99 3.23 4.96
N SER A 194 23.57 4.43 4.93
CA SER A 194 25.01 4.65 5.21
C SER A 194 25.37 4.19 6.61
N ALA A 195 24.59 4.55 7.64
CA ALA A 195 24.85 4.13 9.03
C ALA A 195 24.71 2.61 9.22
N ILE A 196 23.71 1.98 8.58
CA ILE A 196 23.52 0.52 8.63
C ILE A 196 24.71 -0.20 7.99
N ILE A 197 25.17 0.28 6.83
CA ILE A 197 26.32 -0.29 6.11
C ILE A 197 27.62 -0.11 6.88
N GLU A 198 27.83 1.04 7.51
CA GLU A 198 28.99 1.30 8.34
C GLU A 198 29.05 0.37 9.56
N GLY A 199 27.89 0.19 10.24
CA GLY A 199 27.75 -0.78 11.31
C GLY A 199 28.00 -2.22 10.85
N LEU A 200 27.47 -2.61 9.69
CA LEU A 200 27.72 -3.93 9.11
C LEU A 200 29.20 -4.17 8.79
N ARG A 201 29.88 -3.20 8.17
CA ARG A 201 31.33 -3.30 7.88
C ARG A 201 32.15 -3.51 9.14
N LYS A 202 31.80 -2.81 10.22
CA LYS A 202 32.52 -2.86 11.49
C LYS A 202 32.27 -4.18 12.23
N ASP A 203 31.00 -4.58 12.35
CA ASP A 203 30.57 -5.61 13.29
C ASP A 203 29.99 -6.87 12.60
N ALA A 204 30.28 -7.08 11.28
CA ALA A 204 29.77 -8.22 10.53
C ALA A 204 30.14 -9.56 11.19
N PRO A 205 29.14 -10.45 11.43
CA PRO A 205 29.41 -11.82 11.84
C PRO A 205 30.37 -12.53 10.87
N ALA A 206 31.20 -13.46 11.41
CA ALA A 206 32.19 -14.16 10.60
C ALA A 206 31.59 -14.87 9.37
N ALA A 207 30.36 -15.39 9.50
CA ALA A 207 29.66 -16.09 8.43
C ALA A 207 29.35 -15.22 7.22
N VAL A 208 29.02 -13.93 7.42
CA VAL A 208 28.64 -12.99 6.35
C VAL A 208 29.74 -12.05 5.92
N ARG A 209 30.81 -11.89 6.70
CA ARG A 209 31.84 -10.87 6.51
C ARG A 209 32.39 -10.80 5.09
N LYS A 210 32.65 -11.95 4.47
CA LYS A 210 33.21 -12.03 3.11
C LYS A 210 32.22 -11.60 2.01
N TYR A 211 30.93 -11.50 2.32
CA TYR A 211 29.89 -11.14 1.37
C TYR A 211 29.47 -9.67 1.45
N VAL A 212 29.89 -8.94 2.51
CA VAL A 212 29.41 -7.58 2.82
C VAL A 212 29.62 -6.63 1.64
N GLU A 213 30.84 -6.53 1.11
CA GLU A 213 31.14 -5.58 0.03
C GLU A 213 30.39 -5.91 -1.27
N GLY A 214 30.22 -7.20 -1.59
CA GLY A 214 29.41 -7.62 -2.74
C GLY A 214 27.93 -7.27 -2.56
N ALA A 215 27.36 -7.46 -1.36
CA ALA A 215 25.98 -7.08 -1.06
C ALA A 215 25.76 -5.55 -1.14
N ILE A 216 26.74 -4.76 -0.69
CA ILE A 216 26.73 -3.29 -0.83
C ILE A 216 26.84 -2.89 -2.31
N GLY A 217 27.64 -3.60 -3.10
CA GLY A 217 27.76 -3.40 -4.55
C GLY A 217 26.41 -3.61 -5.26
N ILE A 218 25.66 -4.65 -4.89
CA ILE A 218 24.30 -4.91 -5.40
C ILE A 218 23.34 -3.78 -5.01
N TYR A 219 23.37 -3.32 -3.76
CA TYR A 219 22.54 -2.20 -3.31
C TYR A 219 22.84 -0.92 -4.10
N SER A 220 24.11 -0.57 -4.27
CA SER A 220 24.52 0.61 -5.03
C SER A 220 24.08 0.52 -6.50
N ALA A 221 24.20 -0.66 -7.11
CA ALA A 221 23.75 -0.91 -8.48
C ALA A 221 22.24 -0.79 -8.64
N LEU A 222 21.45 -1.29 -7.67
CA LEU A 222 19.98 -1.13 -7.67
C LEU A 222 19.59 0.34 -7.53
N ARG A 223 20.25 1.11 -6.67
CA ARG A 223 20.01 2.56 -6.56
C ARG A 223 20.30 3.31 -7.85
N GLU A 224 21.41 2.98 -8.50
CA GLU A 224 21.76 3.55 -9.82
C GLU A 224 20.67 3.18 -10.86
N THR A 225 20.18 1.94 -10.83
CA THR A 225 19.08 1.49 -11.71
C THR A 225 17.80 2.28 -11.43
N VAL A 226 17.43 2.46 -10.15
CA VAL A 226 16.28 3.30 -9.75
C VAL A 226 16.41 4.71 -10.31
N SER A 227 17.56 5.34 -10.15
CA SER A 227 17.82 6.70 -10.66
C SER A 227 17.77 6.77 -12.18
N ARG A 228 18.42 5.81 -12.87
CA ARG A 228 18.55 5.78 -14.33
C ARG A 228 17.19 5.65 -15.04
N TYR A 229 16.33 4.80 -14.51
CA TYR A 229 15.02 4.51 -15.11
C TYR A 229 13.87 5.32 -14.49
N GLY A 230 14.15 6.12 -13.44
CA GLY A 230 13.12 6.88 -12.71
C GLY A 230 12.10 5.96 -12.03
N LEU A 231 12.58 4.88 -11.39
CA LEU A 231 11.69 3.88 -10.79
C LEU A 231 11.20 4.34 -9.42
N SER A 232 9.92 4.07 -9.14
CA SER A 232 9.31 4.22 -7.82
C SER A 232 9.35 2.93 -6.99
N GLY A 233 9.72 1.81 -7.60
CA GLY A 233 9.85 0.51 -6.96
C GLY A 233 10.38 -0.52 -7.95
N LEU A 234 10.78 -1.69 -7.47
CA LEU A 234 11.35 -2.74 -8.31
C LEU A 234 11.18 -4.15 -7.75
N THR A 235 11.34 -5.14 -8.62
CA THR A 235 11.57 -6.54 -8.23
C THR A 235 12.80 -7.08 -8.92
N ILE A 236 13.53 -7.99 -8.27
CA ILE A 236 14.72 -8.62 -8.86
C ILE A 236 14.61 -10.13 -8.84
N ARG A 237 15.12 -10.77 -9.91
CA ARG A 237 15.34 -12.22 -9.94
C ARG A 237 16.63 -12.54 -9.17
N CYS A 238 16.55 -12.49 -7.84
CA CYS A 238 17.69 -12.50 -6.93
C CYS A 238 18.53 -13.77 -6.98
N PHE A 239 17.95 -14.93 -7.36
CA PHE A 239 18.68 -16.20 -7.46
C PHE A 239 19.70 -16.21 -8.61
N ASP A 240 19.52 -15.42 -9.67
CA ASP A 240 20.52 -15.28 -10.75
C ASP A 240 21.81 -14.60 -10.25
N LEU A 241 21.77 -13.92 -9.12
CA LEU A 241 22.95 -13.29 -8.51
C LEU A 241 23.85 -14.30 -7.78
N LEU A 242 23.30 -15.45 -7.36
CA LEU A 242 24.02 -16.48 -6.63
C LEU A 242 25.21 -17.00 -7.44
N ASP A 243 24.94 -17.43 -8.66
CA ASP A 243 25.95 -18.04 -9.52
C ASP A 243 26.89 -16.99 -10.13
N THR A 244 26.37 -15.78 -10.40
CA THR A 244 27.12 -14.75 -11.14
C THR A 244 27.96 -13.88 -10.24
N LEU A 245 27.45 -13.50 -9.08
CA LEU A 245 28.10 -12.58 -8.12
C LEU A 245 28.53 -13.27 -6.82
N GLY A 246 28.17 -14.53 -6.61
CA GLY A 246 28.40 -15.24 -5.35
C GLY A 246 27.77 -14.54 -4.14
N ASN A 247 26.62 -13.87 -4.34
CA ASN A 247 25.97 -13.06 -3.33
C ASN A 247 24.44 -13.05 -3.50
N THR A 248 23.70 -12.39 -2.59
CA THR A 248 22.24 -12.30 -2.59
C THR A 248 21.77 -10.85 -2.60
N GLY A 249 20.53 -10.62 -3.06
CA GLY A 249 19.89 -9.31 -3.04
C GLY A 249 19.27 -8.91 -1.69
N CYS A 250 19.31 -9.77 -0.67
CA CYS A 250 18.50 -9.59 0.55
C CYS A 250 18.79 -8.27 1.28
N LEU A 251 20.07 -7.94 1.51
CA LEU A 251 20.48 -6.67 2.12
C LEU A 251 20.01 -5.48 1.29
N ALA A 252 20.20 -5.54 -0.01
CA ALA A 252 19.85 -4.45 -0.92
C ALA A 252 18.34 -4.15 -0.92
N LEU A 253 17.50 -5.20 -0.96
CA LEU A 253 16.04 -5.06 -0.90
C LEU A 253 15.57 -4.53 0.46
N ALA A 254 16.16 -4.98 1.56
CA ALA A 254 15.87 -4.47 2.90
C ALA A 254 16.18 -2.98 3.03
N LEU A 255 17.31 -2.52 2.51
CA LEU A 255 17.72 -1.11 2.49
C LEU A 255 16.78 -0.26 1.64
N LEU A 256 16.50 -0.67 0.38
CA LEU A 256 15.61 0.08 -0.50
C LEU A 256 14.21 0.23 0.09
N ASN A 257 13.64 -0.84 0.65
CA ASN A 257 12.36 -0.78 1.34
C ASN A 257 12.38 0.19 2.52
N SER A 258 13.50 0.24 3.26
CA SER A 258 13.66 1.18 4.38
C SER A 258 13.75 2.64 3.94
N GLU A 259 14.18 2.88 2.71
CA GLU A 259 14.21 4.20 2.07
C GLU A 259 12.86 4.61 1.46
N GLY A 260 11.84 3.75 1.56
CA GLY A 260 10.53 3.99 0.95
C GLY A 260 10.47 3.66 -0.54
N ILE A 261 11.41 2.87 -1.06
CA ILE A 261 11.42 2.34 -2.42
C ILE A 261 10.95 0.88 -2.36
N PRO A 262 9.66 0.57 -2.58
CA PRO A 262 9.14 -0.78 -2.52
C PRO A 262 9.92 -1.73 -3.43
N SER A 263 10.48 -2.78 -2.84
CA SER A 263 11.40 -3.67 -3.53
C SER A 263 11.14 -5.13 -3.15
N SER A 264 10.62 -5.93 -4.08
CA SER A 264 10.31 -7.34 -3.85
C SER A 264 11.39 -8.28 -4.36
N CYS A 265 11.43 -9.47 -3.78
CA CYS A 265 12.36 -10.54 -4.13
C CYS A 265 11.77 -11.46 -5.22
N GLU A 266 12.61 -12.27 -5.84
CA GLU A 266 12.27 -13.38 -6.75
C GLU A 266 11.60 -12.96 -8.06
N GLY A 267 11.59 -11.68 -8.42
CA GLY A 267 10.85 -11.20 -9.58
C GLY A 267 9.33 -11.21 -9.38
N ASP A 268 8.85 -11.33 -8.13
CA ASP A 268 7.41 -11.39 -7.81
C ASP A 268 6.74 -10.02 -7.99
N VAL A 269 6.12 -9.82 -9.17
CA VAL A 269 5.39 -8.59 -9.49
C VAL A 269 4.13 -8.42 -8.63
N PRO A 270 3.28 -9.42 -8.39
CA PRO A 270 2.18 -9.32 -7.43
C PRO A 270 2.61 -8.88 -6.02
N ALA A 271 3.75 -9.37 -5.54
CA ALA A 271 4.31 -8.91 -4.26
C ALA A 271 4.74 -7.45 -4.33
N LEU A 272 5.43 -7.04 -5.41
CA LEU A 272 5.80 -5.64 -5.64
C LEU A 272 4.58 -4.72 -5.67
N LEU A 273 3.54 -5.07 -6.44
CA LEU A 273 2.29 -4.30 -6.49
C LEU A 273 1.64 -4.17 -5.12
N SER A 274 1.62 -5.27 -4.34
CA SER A 274 1.09 -5.25 -2.97
C SER A 274 1.89 -4.32 -2.05
N MET A 275 3.23 -4.29 -2.18
CA MET A 275 4.09 -3.38 -1.43
C MET A 275 3.90 -1.92 -1.85
N VAL A 276 3.79 -1.64 -3.14
CA VAL A 276 3.60 -0.29 -3.70
C VAL A 276 2.25 0.29 -3.27
N ILE A 277 1.18 -0.48 -3.42
CA ILE A 277 -0.16 -0.08 -2.97
C ILE A 277 -0.16 0.17 -1.46
N GLY A 278 0.40 -0.75 -0.67
CA GLY A 278 0.46 -0.61 0.77
C GLY A 278 1.28 0.58 1.22
N ASN A 279 2.42 0.85 0.59
CA ASN A 279 3.23 2.04 0.87
C ASN A 279 2.47 3.33 0.54
N ALA A 280 1.81 3.41 -0.61
CA ALA A 280 1.01 4.57 -1.01
C ALA A 280 -0.14 4.87 -0.03
N LEU A 281 -0.78 3.82 0.50
CA LEU A 281 -1.91 3.95 1.43
C LEU A 281 -1.49 4.25 2.87
N THR A 282 -0.41 3.65 3.34
CA THR A 282 -0.03 3.67 4.77
C THR A 282 1.18 4.55 5.06
N GLY A 283 1.96 4.92 4.04
CA GLY A 283 3.27 5.57 4.20
C GLY A 283 4.31 4.67 4.87
N ARG A 284 4.07 3.36 4.93
CA ARG A 284 4.91 2.39 5.65
C ARG A 284 5.49 1.36 4.69
N SER A 285 6.66 0.83 5.03
CA SER A 285 7.23 -0.32 4.34
C SER A 285 6.42 -1.58 4.62
N GLY A 286 6.40 -2.51 3.66
CA GLY A 286 5.82 -3.83 3.80
C GLY A 286 6.89 -4.90 3.86
N PHE A 287 6.71 -5.92 4.71
CA PHE A 287 7.57 -7.08 4.78
C PHE A 287 7.01 -8.21 3.90
N GLN A 288 7.70 -8.51 2.79
CA GLN A 288 7.38 -9.67 1.94
C GLN A 288 7.74 -10.96 2.68
N ALA A 289 6.79 -11.90 2.81
CA ALA A 289 7.05 -13.14 3.52
C ALA A 289 6.28 -14.34 2.96
N ASN A 290 6.88 -15.53 3.11
CA ASN A 290 6.30 -16.83 2.77
C ASN A 290 5.52 -17.40 3.94
N PRO A 291 4.30 -17.93 3.75
CA PRO A 291 3.67 -18.84 4.69
C PRO A 291 4.55 -20.08 4.87
N SER A 292 5.10 -20.27 6.07
CA SER A 292 6.02 -21.39 6.39
C SER A 292 5.35 -22.47 7.21
N GLN A 293 4.42 -22.08 8.10
CA GLN A 293 3.59 -23.01 8.86
C GLN A 293 2.20 -22.42 9.06
N ILE A 294 1.18 -23.26 9.01
CA ILE A 294 -0.23 -22.87 9.22
C ILE A 294 -0.87 -23.89 10.14
N ASP A 295 -1.49 -23.43 11.22
CA ASP A 295 -2.32 -24.23 12.09
C ASP A 295 -3.75 -23.66 12.15
N PRO A 296 -4.71 -24.25 11.40
CA PRO A 296 -6.09 -23.81 11.42
C PRO A 296 -6.80 -24.02 12.75
N VAL A 297 -6.30 -24.93 13.63
CA VAL A 297 -6.93 -25.23 14.91
C VAL A 297 -6.62 -24.14 15.92
N SER A 298 -5.35 -23.75 16.04
CA SER A 298 -4.95 -22.62 16.88
C SER A 298 -5.22 -21.26 16.25
N GLY A 299 -5.47 -21.20 14.95
CA GLY A 299 -5.64 -19.95 14.21
C GLY A 299 -4.32 -19.22 13.99
N THR A 300 -3.18 -19.93 14.03
CA THR A 300 -1.85 -19.31 13.91
C THR A 300 -1.18 -19.59 12.57
N MET A 301 -0.30 -18.68 12.16
CA MET A 301 0.52 -18.81 10.96
C MET A 301 1.92 -18.25 11.21
N LEU A 302 2.95 -19.00 10.79
CA LEU A 302 4.33 -18.55 10.76
C LEU A 302 4.65 -18.05 9.35
N LEU A 303 5.12 -16.82 9.26
CA LEU A 303 5.65 -16.22 8.04
C LEU A 303 7.16 -16.04 8.14
N ALA A 304 7.89 -16.27 7.05
CA ALA A 304 9.34 -16.12 7.03
C ALA A 304 9.86 -15.54 5.72
N HIS A 305 10.88 -14.67 5.80
CA HIS A 305 11.69 -14.20 4.66
C HIS A 305 13.02 -13.59 5.11
N CYS A 306 13.89 -13.23 4.14
CA CYS A 306 15.24 -12.72 4.39
C CYS A 306 15.42 -11.21 4.13
N THR A 307 14.36 -10.49 3.75
CA THR A 307 14.40 -9.12 3.21
C THR A 307 13.61 -8.11 4.03
N VAL A 308 13.47 -8.33 5.34
CA VAL A 308 12.72 -7.42 6.20
C VAL A 308 13.31 -6.00 6.16
N PRO A 309 12.48 -4.95 5.97
CA PRO A 309 12.95 -3.57 6.02
C PRO A 309 13.48 -3.18 7.40
N PHE A 310 14.60 -2.48 7.48
CA PHE A 310 15.20 -2.06 8.74
C PHE A 310 14.32 -1.08 9.54
N ASN A 311 13.48 -0.31 8.87
CA ASN A 311 12.54 0.61 9.53
C ASN A 311 11.29 -0.08 10.11
N MET A 312 11.17 -1.40 9.97
CA MET A 312 10.07 -2.20 10.55
C MET A 312 10.51 -2.98 11.79
N VAL A 313 11.80 -3.01 12.12
CA VAL A 313 12.35 -3.86 13.17
C VAL A 313 12.89 -3.04 14.34
N GLU A 314 12.68 -3.54 15.55
CA GLU A 314 13.24 -2.97 16.78
C GLU A 314 14.71 -3.39 16.99
N ARG A 315 15.03 -4.62 16.58
CA ARG A 315 16.37 -5.21 16.63
C ARG A 315 16.59 -6.06 15.40
N TYR A 316 17.83 -6.17 14.98
CA TYR A 316 18.23 -7.04 13.89
C TYR A 316 19.62 -7.61 14.06
N SER A 317 19.87 -8.69 13.36
CA SER A 317 21.19 -9.30 13.18
C SER A 317 21.34 -9.81 11.75
N TYR A 318 22.55 -10.23 11.39
CA TYR A 318 22.85 -10.71 10.05
C TYR A 318 23.23 -12.18 10.07
N ASP A 319 22.77 -12.90 9.04
CA ASP A 319 23.16 -14.28 8.77
C ASP A 319 23.29 -14.47 7.25
N THR A 320 23.74 -15.62 6.81
CA THR A 320 23.69 -16.00 5.39
C THR A 320 22.25 -16.29 4.96
N HIS A 321 21.97 -16.14 3.68
CA HIS A 321 20.68 -16.57 3.10
C HIS A 321 20.46 -18.05 3.39
N PHE A 322 19.25 -18.40 3.80
CA PHE A 322 18.93 -19.73 4.33
C PHE A 322 19.25 -20.84 3.31
N GLU A 323 18.69 -20.76 2.11
CA GLU A 323 18.78 -21.84 1.12
C GLU A 323 20.18 -21.97 0.49
N SER A 324 20.86 -20.84 0.24
CA SER A 324 22.16 -20.84 -0.43
C SER A 324 23.36 -20.85 0.49
N GLY A 325 23.20 -20.48 1.76
CA GLY A 325 24.31 -20.36 2.72
C GLY A 325 25.31 -19.26 2.42
N ILE A 326 24.99 -18.33 1.48
CA ILE A 326 25.86 -17.21 1.09
C ILE A 326 25.12 -15.87 1.22
N GLY A 327 25.83 -14.77 0.96
CA GLY A 327 25.26 -13.41 0.99
C GLY A 327 25.00 -12.88 2.38
N VAL A 328 24.20 -11.82 2.47
CA VAL A 328 23.80 -11.14 3.72
C VAL A 328 22.30 -11.07 3.79
N ALA A 329 21.70 -11.89 4.65
CA ALA A 329 20.30 -11.91 4.99
C ALA A 329 20.06 -11.23 6.35
N ILE A 330 18.86 -10.69 6.53
CA ILE A 330 18.46 -10.00 7.75
C ILE A 330 17.60 -10.93 8.61
N HIS A 331 17.98 -11.05 9.88
CA HIS A 331 17.14 -11.57 10.95
C HIS A 331 16.64 -10.36 11.74
N GLY A 332 15.35 -10.06 11.64
CA GLY A 332 14.73 -8.90 12.29
C GLY A 332 13.67 -9.29 13.30
N GLU A 333 13.56 -8.49 14.35
CA GLU A 333 12.50 -8.59 15.35
C GLU A 333 11.53 -7.41 15.14
N LEU A 334 10.33 -7.70 14.64
CA LEU A 334 9.26 -6.73 14.48
C LEU A 334 8.57 -6.45 15.82
N ALA A 335 8.05 -5.23 16.00
CA ALA A 335 7.22 -4.89 17.14
C ALA A 335 5.97 -5.79 17.20
N LYS A 336 5.66 -6.31 18.40
CA LYS A 336 4.42 -7.07 18.62
C LYS A 336 3.19 -6.19 18.52
N GLY A 337 2.06 -6.80 18.19
CA GLY A 337 0.77 -6.13 18.08
C GLY A 337 0.10 -6.32 16.74
N ASP A 338 -0.83 -5.44 16.42
CA ASP A 338 -1.64 -5.52 15.21
C ASP A 338 -0.80 -5.41 13.93
N VAL A 339 -1.10 -6.30 12.99
CA VAL A 339 -0.55 -6.30 11.63
C VAL A 339 -1.66 -6.54 10.61
N THR A 340 -1.44 -6.09 9.40
CA THR A 340 -2.32 -6.39 8.26
C THR A 340 -1.54 -7.16 7.21
N LEU A 341 -2.08 -8.31 6.79
CA LEU A 341 -1.58 -9.06 5.64
C LEU A 341 -2.32 -8.59 4.39
N PHE A 342 -1.56 -8.30 3.35
CA PHE A 342 -2.10 -7.87 2.07
C PHE A 342 -1.42 -8.58 0.90
N LYS A 343 -2.22 -9.00 -0.08
CA LYS A 343 -1.76 -9.55 -1.35
C LYS A 343 -2.76 -9.25 -2.44
N THR A 344 -2.28 -8.85 -3.61
CA THR A 344 -3.06 -8.75 -4.84
C THR A 344 -2.57 -9.76 -5.89
N SER A 345 -3.46 -10.19 -6.79
CA SER A 345 -3.06 -10.92 -8.01
C SER A 345 -2.40 -9.98 -9.01
N ALA A 346 -1.75 -10.55 -10.03
CA ALA A 346 -1.04 -9.80 -11.06
C ALA A 346 -1.95 -8.86 -11.87
N ASP A 347 -3.19 -9.26 -12.07
CA ASP A 347 -4.25 -8.51 -12.77
C ASP A 347 -5.07 -7.60 -11.86
N LEU A 348 -4.73 -7.53 -10.56
CA LEU A 348 -5.50 -6.79 -9.53
C LEU A 348 -6.97 -7.23 -9.41
N GLY A 349 -7.32 -8.40 -9.96
CA GLY A 349 -8.70 -8.93 -9.94
C GLY A 349 -9.03 -9.67 -8.65
N ARG A 350 -8.02 -10.19 -7.95
CA ARG A 350 -8.16 -10.87 -6.67
C ARG A 350 -7.32 -10.17 -5.62
N VAL A 351 -7.86 -10.10 -4.40
CA VAL A 351 -7.17 -9.47 -3.27
C VAL A 351 -7.39 -10.28 -2.00
N PHE A 352 -6.31 -10.43 -1.22
CA PHE A 352 -6.34 -10.90 0.16
C PHE A 352 -5.97 -9.75 1.09
N ARG A 353 -6.74 -9.56 2.14
CA ARG A 353 -6.53 -8.54 3.17
C ARG A 353 -7.13 -9.00 4.49
N GLU A 354 -6.28 -9.31 5.45
CA GLU A 354 -6.72 -9.75 6.77
C GLU A 354 -5.84 -9.17 7.87
N GLU A 355 -6.42 -9.03 9.02
CA GLU A 355 -5.73 -8.57 10.22
C GLU A 355 -5.29 -9.75 11.09
N ALA A 356 -4.15 -9.57 11.71
CA ALA A 356 -3.60 -10.51 12.67
C ALA A 356 -2.89 -9.76 13.80
N GLU A 357 -2.55 -10.49 14.85
CA GLU A 357 -1.66 -10.04 15.91
C GLU A 357 -0.31 -10.74 15.79
N LEU A 358 0.78 -10.00 15.76
CA LEU A 358 2.13 -10.56 15.86
C LEU A 358 2.39 -10.95 17.31
N LEU A 359 2.43 -12.27 17.55
CA LEU A 359 2.62 -12.83 18.89
C LEU A 359 4.10 -12.92 19.25
N GLU A 360 4.93 -13.39 18.30
CA GLU A 360 6.32 -13.77 18.58
C GLU A 360 7.19 -13.65 17.32
N ASN A 361 8.43 -13.23 17.49
CA ASN A 361 9.50 -13.39 16.51
C ASN A 361 10.23 -14.70 16.78
N GLN A 362 10.35 -15.59 15.79
CA GLN A 362 10.94 -16.91 15.94
C GLN A 362 12.32 -17.02 15.30
N TYR A 363 13.05 -18.10 15.60
CA TYR A 363 14.46 -18.29 15.26
C TYR A 363 14.76 -19.71 14.72
N GLY A 364 13.81 -20.32 14.00
CA GLY A 364 14.01 -21.62 13.37
C GLY A 364 15.17 -21.61 12.37
N ARG A 365 16.06 -22.60 12.43
CA ARG A 365 17.25 -22.65 11.57
C ARG A 365 16.96 -23.15 10.15
N ASP A 366 15.85 -23.80 9.96
CA ASP A 366 15.37 -24.45 8.75
C ASP A 366 14.43 -23.57 7.90
N LEU A 367 14.37 -22.27 8.19
CA LEU A 367 13.56 -21.28 7.50
C LEU A 367 14.37 -20.02 7.19
N CYS A 368 13.80 -19.15 6.33
CA CYS A 368 14.29 -17.80 6.10
C CYS A 368 14.43 -17.03 7.42
N ARG A 369 15.37 -16.09 7.48
CA ARG A 369 15.94 -15.56 8.73
C ARG A 369 14.98 -14.75 9.58
N THR A 370 14.15 -13.88 9.02
CA THR A 370 13.11 -13.17 9.77
C THR A 370 11.85 -14.01 9.81
N GLN A 371 11.38 -14.32 11.01
CA GLN A 371 10.24 -15.20 11.23
C GLN A 371 9.27 -14.56 12.22
N VAL A 372 8.00 -14.47 11.83
CA VAL A 372 6.92 -13.87 12.64
C VAL A 372 5.76 -14.84 12.79
N LEU A 373 5.41 -15.16 14.04
CA LEU A 373 4.24 -15.96 14.37
C LEU A 373 3.04 -15.02 14.55
N LEU A 374 2.01 -15.25 13.78
CA LEU A 374 0.79 -14.44 13.77
C LEU A 374 -0.40 -15.23 14.29
N GLN A 375 -1.25 -14.56 15.11
CA GLN A 375 -2.60 -14.99 15.41
C GLN A 375 -3.57 -14.28 14.48
N MET A 376 -4.26 -15.00 13.61
CA MET A 376 -5.25 -14.40 12.71
C MET A 376 -6.49 -13.93 13.49
N LYS A 377 -6.97 -12.69 13.22
CA LYS A 377 -8.24 -12.20 13.79
C LYS A 377 -9.44 -12.95 13.20
N ASN A 378 -9.32 -13.45 11.97
CA ASN A 378 -10.26 -14.38 11.36
C ASN A 378 -9.55 -15.70 11.02
N PRO A 379 -9.57 -16.72 11.91
CA PRO A 379 -8.88 -17.98 11.69
C PRO A 379 -9.38 -18.80 10.48
N GLU A 380 -10.61 -18.61 10.05
CA GLU A 380 -11.19 -19.33 8.92
C GLU A 380 -10.41 -19.11 7.61
N VAL A 381 -9.76 -17.95 7.47
CA VAL A 381 -8.93 -17.65 6.27
C VAL A 381 -7.76 -18.60 6.10
N LEU A 382 -7.27 -19.23 7.18
CA LEU A 382 -6.20 -20.20 7.10
C LEU A 382 -6.62 -21.41 6.25
N SER A 383 -7.84 -21.91 6.48
CA SER A 383 -8.38 -23.03 5.70
C SER A 383 -8.94 -22.60 4.36
N GLU A 384 -9.76 -21.53 4.32
CA GLU A 384 -10.51 -21.18 3.11
C GLU A 384 -9.66 -20.48 2.06
N TYR A 385 -8.72 -19.64 2.48
CA TYR A 385 -7.83 -18.95 1.56
C TYR A 385 -6.49 -19.68 1.43
N PHE A 386 -5.67 -19.77 2.49
CA PHE A 386 -4.30 -20.25 2.35
C PHE A 386 -4.22 -21.72 1.91
N LEU A 387 -5.07 -22.60 2.43
CA LEU A 387 -5.01 -24.03 2.12
C LEU A 387 -5.90 -24.47 0.95
N ARG A 388 -6.78 -23.59 0.42
CA ARG A 388 -7.69 -23.95 -0.68
C ARG A 388 -7.62 -23.04 -1.90
N ASN A 389 -7.43 -21.72 -1.70
CA ASN A 389 -7.57 -20.76 -2.81
C ASN A 389 -6.59 -19.57 -2.70
N PRO A 390 -5.29 -19.77 -2.51
CA PRO A 390 -4.32 -18.68 -2.33
C PRO A 390 -4.08 -17.89 -3.63
N ILE A 391 -3.58 -16.66 -3.46
CA ILE A 391 -3.05 -15.79 -4.53
C ILE A 391 -1.52 -15.94 -4.63
N GLY A 392 -1.00 -17.15 -4.67
CA GLY A 392 0.44 -17.40 -4.66
C GLY A 392 1.02 -17.48 -3.24
N ASN A 393 2.36 -17.52 -3.13
CA ASN A 393 3.07 -17.74 -1.87
C ASN A 393 3.31 -16.47 -1.05
N HIS A 394 3.99 -15.45 -1.62
CA HIS A 394 4.36 -14.26 -0.86
C HIS A 394 3.14 -13.43 -0.45
N HIS A 395 3.10 -13.05 0.81
CA HIS A 395 2.16 -12.07 1.35
C HIS A 395 2.94 -10.93 2.00
N ILE A 396 2.36 -9.74 2.02
CA ILE A 396 3.02 -8.56 2.57
C ILE A 396 2.42 -8.25 3.93
N VAL A 397 3.29 -8.14 4.93
CA VAL A 397 2.93 -7.78 6.30
C VAL A 397 3.16 -6.28 6.48
N PHE A 398 2.13 -5.56 6.91
CA PHE A 398 2.19 -4.15 7.32
C PHE A 398 1.90 -4.04 8.81
N SER A 399 2.71 -3.25 9.53
CA SER A 399 2.43 -2.97 10.95
C SER A 399 1.20 -2.09 11.10
N GLY A 400 0.27 -2.50 11.96
CA GLY A 400 -0.98 -1.80 12.24
C GLY A 400 -2.21 -2.40 11.54
N SER A 401 -3.38 -1.87 11.88
CA SER A 401 -4.69 -2.27 11.34
C SER A 401 -5.07 -1.40 10.15
N HIS A 402 -5.03 -1.97 8.94
CA HIS A 402 -5.25 -1.28 7.67
C HIS A 402 -6.27 -1.96 6.75
N LYS A 403 -6.92 -3.04 7.19
CA LYS A 403 -7.87 -3.83 6.36
C LYS A 403 -8.92 -2.95 5.68
N ALA A 404 -9.57 -2.07 6.44
CA ALA A 404 -10.60 -1.19 5.90
C ALA A 404 -10.07 -0.23 4.83
N LEU A 405 -8.83 0.26 4.98
CA LEU A 405 -8.17 1.15 4.03
C LEU A 405 -7.85 0.40 2.72
N PHE A 406 -7.28 -0.79 2.82
CA PHE A 406 -7.03 -1.64 1.65
C PHE A 406 -8.34 -2.02 0.93
N GLU A 407 -9.40 -2.33 1.70
CA GLU A 407 -10.69 -2.64 1.13
C GLU A 407 -11.28 -1.46 0.37
N ALA A 408 -11.21 -0.25 0.95
CA ALA A 408 -11.69 0.96 0.31
C ALA A 408 -10.93 1.22 -1.01
N PHE A 409 -9.61 1.09 -1.02
CA PHE A 409 -8.79 1.26 -2.23
C PHE A 409 -9.16 0.27 -3.34
N MET A 410 -9.28 -1.02 -3.00
CA MET A 410 -9.60 -2.06 -3.99
C MET A 410 -11.00 -1.94 -4.60
N ARG A 411 -11.92 -1.21 -3.97
CA ARG A 411 -13.23 -0.88 -4.55
C ARG A 411 -13.16 0.25 -5.58
N GLU A 412 -12.09 1.06 -5.54
CA GLU A 412 -11.92 2.24 -6.41
C GLU A 412 -11.13 1.94 -7.70
N ILE A 413 -10.49 0.77 -7.81
CA ILE A 413 -9.68 0.36 -8.97
C ILE A 413 -10.33 -0.78 -9.83
#